data_0e952fd78686a5cc672985528f049ed1
#
_entry.id   0e952fd78686a5cc672985528f049ed1
#
_cell.length_a   1.000
_cell.length_b   1.000
_cell.length_c   1.000
_cell.angle_alpha   90.00
_cell.angle_beta   90.00
_cell.angle_gamma   90.00
#
_symmetry.space_group_name_H-M   'P 1'
#
loop_
_entity.id
_entity.type
_entity.pdbx_description
1 polymer ?
#
loop_
_entity_poly.entity_id
_entity_poly.type
_entity_poly.pdbx_seq_one_letter_code
_entity_poly.pdbx_strand_id
1 'polypeptide(L)'
;MSANEIDRKIAVIFVADVVGYSKHMEKDENATFKAYGECEKILNKLLKQYKGSIFNTAGDSVLAEFPSAVNAIDCGVAFQNEIKKRNENQNKGVKLEFRLGINMGDVVMKDGNLLGDGVNIAARLEALAQPSGISISKSVYDLVVPKMKITFNDLGVQKVKQNTFHAYDILLDPSQKRRIKSQSSFNLPMIAGIAALIVILLGGVVYLNYNTELTENAELIETNEELVKSDIRKVLIKPFKFLSNREELSYIATGFTTHLGTTL
;
A
#
# COMPACT_ATOMS: atom_id res chain seq x y z
N MET A 1 34.76 -21.75 4.11
CA MET A 1 33.47 -21.38 3.47
C MET A 1 33.49 -19.89 3.34
N SER A 2 33.78 -19.37 2.13
CA SER A 2 33.76 -17.92 1.88
C SER A 2 32.31 -17.43 2.00
N ALA A 3 32.11 -16.41 2.84
CA ALA A 3 30.84 -15.69 2.87
C ALA A 3 30.52 -15.29 1.43
N ASN A 4 29.32 -15.59 0.92
CA ASN A 4 28.84 -15.10 -0.37
C ASN A 4 28.91 -13.58 -0.33
N GLU A 5 29.92 -13.02 -0.97
CA GLU A 5 30.08 -11.58 -1.11
C GLU A 5 28.88 -11.10 -1.96
N ILE A 6 28.00 -10.31 -1.33
CA ILE A 6 26.83 -9.77 -2.00
C ILE A 6 27.32 -8.65 -2.91
N ASP A 7 27.34 -8.89 -4.22
CA ASP A 7 27.75 -7.90 -5.21
C ASP A 7 26.63 -6.84 -5.37
N ARG A 8 26.90 -5.63 -4.89
CA ARG A 8 25.98 -4.46 -4.95
C ARG A 8 26.48 -3.44 -5.96
N LYS A 9 25.54 -2.88 -6.71
CA LYS A 9 25.83 -1.79 -7.64
C LYS A 9 24.64 -0.84 -7.76
N ILE A 10 24.91 0.37 -8.24
CA ILE A 10 23.86 1.27 -8.72
C ILE A 10 23.59 0.94 -10.19
N ALA A 11 22.33 0.70 -10.54
CA ALA A 11 21.92 0.36 -11.89
C ALA A 11 20.73 1.20 -12.34
N VAL A 12 20.62 1.44 -13.64
CA VAL A 12 19.41 1.99 -14.28
C VAL A 12 18.57 0.82 -14.74
N ILE A 13 17.43 0.67 -14.12
CA ILE A 13 16.47 -0.43 -14.33
C ILE A 13 15.33 0.07 -15.21
N PHE A 14 15.05 -0.68 -16.24
CA PHE A 14 13.97 -0.48 -17.19
C PHE A 14 13.01 -1.66 -17.08
N VAL A 15 11.71 -1.40 -16.91
CA VAL A 15 10.65 -2.38 -16.89
C VAL A 15 9.65 -2.02 -17.98
N ALA A 16 9.28 -3.00 -18.80
CA ALA A 16 8.21 -2.90 -19.79
C ALA A 16 7.20 -3.99 -19.55
N ASP A 17 5.91 -3.66 -19.57
CA ASP A 17 4.79 -4.59 -19.35
C ASP A 17 3.65 -4.30 -20.31
N VAL A 18 2.90 -5.34 -20.73
CA VAL A 18 1.76 -5.19 -21.64
C VAL A 18 0.49 -4.82 -20.87
N VAL A 19 -0.20 -3.81 -21.33
CA VAL A 19 -1.48 -3.39 -20.75
C VAL A 19 -2.55 -4.44 -20.98
N GLY A 20 -3.01 -5.07 -19.89
CA GLY A 20 -4.12 -6.03 -19.95
C GLY A 20 -3.83 -7.31 -20.74
N TYR A 21 -2.60 -7.80 -20.72
CA TYR A 21 -2.16 -8.99 -21.46
C TYR A 21 -3.09 -10.19 -21.27
N SER A 22 -3.46 -10.52 -20.04
CA SER A 22 -4.38 -11.63 -19.74
C SER A 22 -5.73 -11.51 -20.46
N LYS A 23 -6.29 -10.30 -20.55
CA LYS A 23 -7.56 -10.06 -21.27
C LYS A 23 -7.42 -10.26 -22.78
N HIS A 24 -6.26 -9.92 -23.36
CA HIS A 24 -5.97 -10.17 -24.75
C HIS A 24 -5.83 -11.68 -25.01
N MET A 25 -5.15 -12.40 -24.11
CA MET A 25 -4.99 -13.86 -24.16
C MET A 25 -6.33 -14.60 -24.07
N GLU A 26 -7.20 -14.19 -23.15
CA GLU A 26 -8.56 -14.75 -23.02
C GLU A 26 -9.41 -14.55 -24.28
N LYS A 27 -9.21 -13.45 -25.00
CA LYS A 27 -9.98 -13.13 -26.22
C LYS A 27 -9.50 -13.89 -27.46
N ASP A 28 -8.19 -13.92 -27.68
CA ASP A 28 -7.55 -14.64 -28.80
C ASP A 28 -6.06 -14.88 -28.46
N GLU A 29 -5.79 -16.07 -27.95
CA GLU A 29 -4.45 -16.47 -27.51
C GLU A 29 -3.44 -16.43 -28.67
N ASN A 30 -3.77 -17.04 -29.80
CA ASN A 30 -2.84 -17.13 -30.91
C ASN A 30 -2.49 -15.77 -31.53
N ALA A 31 -3.50 -14.93 -31.73
CA ALA A 31 -3.28 -13.58 -32.26
C ALA A 31 -2.51 -12.71 -31.27
N THR A 32 -2.77 -12.85 -29.96
CA THR A 32 -2.04 -12.11 -28.91
C THR A 32 -0.59 -12.55 -28.83
N PHE A 33 -0.33 -13.86 -28.88
CA PHE A 33 1.03 -14.39 -28.85
C PHE A 33 1.85 -13.92 -30.06
N LYS A 34 1.24 -13.93 -31.26
CA LYS A 34 1.88 -13.41 -32.48
C LYS A 34 2.19 -11.91 -32.35
N ALA A 35 1.21 -11.12 -31.86
CA ALA A 35 1.37 -9.68 -31.68
C ALA A 35 2.47 -9.36 -30.67
N TYR A 36 2.53 -10.10 -29.55
CA TYR A 36 3.57 -9.97 -28.53
C TYR A 36 4.95 -10.27 -29.10
N GLY A 37 5.12 -11.38 -29.84
CA GLY A 37 6.40 -11.72 -30.45
C GLY A 37 6.91 -10.68 -31.48
N GLU A 38 6.00 -9.94 -32.15
CA GLU A 38 6.37 -8.81 -33.00
C GLU A 38 6.87 -7.62 -32.17
N CYS A 39 6.16 -7.29 -31.07
CA CYS A 39 6.56 -6.22 -30.15
C CYS A 39 7.89 -6.55 -29.43
N GLU A 40 8.07 -7.79 -29.02
CA GLU A 40 9.32 -8.28 -28.40
C GLU A 40 10.53 -8.12 -29.33
N LYS A 41 10.38 -8.43 -30.62
CA LYS A 41 11.43 -8.22 -31.62
C LYS A 41 11.82 -6.72 -31.74
N ILE A 42 10.83 -5.82 -31.69
CA ILE A 42 11.07 -4.37 -31.68
C ILE A 42 11.86 -3.98 -30.43
N LEU A 43 11.41 -4.43 -29.25
CA LEU A 43 12.06 -4.14 -27.98
C LEU A 43 13.50 -4.67 -27.97
N ASN A 44 13.73 -5.93 -28.35
CA ASN A 44 15.05 -6.54 -28.38
C ASN A 44 16.02 -5.82 -29.32
N LYS A 45 15.53 -5.32 -30.47
CA LYS A 45 16.33 -4.49 -31.38
C LYS A 45 16.75 -3.17 -30.75
N LEU A 46 15.82 -2.49 -30.10
CA LEU A 46 16.06 -1.20 -29.45
C LEU A 46 16.95 -1.33 -28.21
N LEU A 47 16.76 -2.36 -27.40
CA LEU A 47 17.64 -2.66 -26.28
C LEU A 47 19.09 -2.76 -26.74
N LYS A 48 19.37 -3.53 -27.79
CA LYS A 48 20.71 -3.64 -28.37
C LYS A 48 21.25 -2.29 -28.88
N GLN A 49 20.39 -1.52 -29.55
CA GLN A 49 20.77 -0.20 -30.11
C GLN A 49 21.18 0.80 -29.00
N TYR A 50 20.43 0.80 -27.89
CA TYR A 50 20.64 1.71 -26.75
C TYR A 50 21.46 1.09 -25.61
N LYS A 51 22.12 -0.05 -25.87
CA LYS A 51 23.01 -0.76 -24.92
C LYS A 51 22.30 -1.26 -23.66
N GLY A 52 21.02 -1.59 -23.77
CA GLY A 52 20.26 -2.26 -22.70
C GLY A 52 20.53 -3.77 -22.70
N SER A 53 20.54 -4.38 -21.53
CA SER A 53 20.73 -5.81 -21.33
C SER A 53 19.58 -6.38 -20.51
N ILE A 54 18.84 -7.34 -21.07
CA ILE A 54 17.78 -8.03 -20.32
C ILE A 54 18.43 -8.90 -19.24
N PHE A 55 17.97 -8.76 -18.01
CA PHE A 55 18.39 -9.61 -16.89
C PHE A 55 17.28 -10.50 -16.37
N ASN A 56 16.01 -10.19 -16.67
CA ASN A 56 14.87 -11.04 -16.30
C ASN A 56 13.67 -10.82 -17.22
N THR A 57 12.80 -11.84 -17.31
CA THR A 57 11.48 -11.77 -17.92
C THR A 57 10.47 -12.45 -16.98
N ALA A 58 9.27 -11.88 -16.81
CA ALA A 58 8.22 -12.43 -15.97
C ALA A 58 6.87 -12.31 -16.71
N GLY A 59 6.47 -13.39 -17.37
CA GLY A 59 5.29 -13.36 -18.26
C GLY A 59 5.52 -12.43 -19.43
N ASP A 60 4.69 -11.40 -19.53
CA ASP A 60 4.77 -10.33 -20.54
C ASP A 60 5.66 -9.14 -20.10
N SER A 61 6.18 -9.18 -18.87
CA SER A 61 7.09 -8.15 -18.38
C SER A 61 8.53 -8.44 -18.77
N VAL A 62 9.25 -7.42 -19.26
CA VAL A 62 10.68 -7.45 -19.59
C VAL A 62 11.42 -6.49 -18.67
N LEU A 63 12.46 -7.00 -18.01
CA LEU A 63 13.32 -6.24 -17.12
C LEU A 63 14.72 -6.13 -17.73
N ALA A 64 15.18 -4.90 -17.93
CA ALA A 64 16.49 -4.65 -18.53
C ALA A 64 17.30 -3.63 -17.70
N GLU A 65 18.61 -3.76 -17.77
CA GLU A 65 19.59 -2.82 -17.21
C GLU A 65 20.18 -1.95 -18.32
N PHE A 66 20.42 -0.68 -18.02
CA PHE A 66 21.08 0.24 -18.92
C PHE A 66 22.32 0.89 -18.27
N PRO A 67 23.35 1.20 -19.05
CA PRO A 67 24.55 1.89 -18.55
C PRO A 67 24.28 3.37 -18.23
N SER A 68 23.15 3.94 -18.71
CA SER A 68 22.83 5.35 -18.58
C SER A 68 21.33 5.58 -18.57
N ALA A 69 20.87 6.51 -17.73
CA ALA A 69 19.48 6.95 -17.70
C ALA A 69 19.01 7.55 -19.05
N VAL A 70 19.88 8.26 -19.74
CA VAL A 70 19.59 8.82 -21.08
C VAL A 70 19.32 7.69 -22.07
N ASN A 71 20.18 6.66 -22.10
CA ASN A 71 19.99 5.52 -22.99
C ASN A 71 18.67 4.76 -22.71
N ALA A 72 18.32 4.62 -21.43
CA ALA A 72 17.06 3.96 -21.03
C ALA A 72 15.83 4.75 -21.50
N ILE A 73 15.86 6.09 -21.36
CA ILE A 73 14.76 6.95 -21.82
C ILE A 73 14.67 6.96 -23.35
N ASP A 74 15.80 7.12 -24.06
CA ASP A 74 15.81 7.12 -25.52
C ASP A 74 15.25 5.79 -26.06
N CYS A 75 15.64 4.66 -25.44
CA CYS A 75 15.09 3.35 -25.76
C CYS A 75 13.57 3.31 -25.52
N GLY A 76 13.10 3.77 -24.37
CA GLY A 76 11.68 3.77 -24.01
C GLY A 76 10.84 4.64 -24.96
N VAL A 77 11.31 5.84 -25.29
CA VAL A 77 10.65 6.75 -26.24
C VAL A 77 10.59 6.13 -27.64
N ALA A 78 11.73 5.58 -28.11
CA ALA A 78 11.78 4.91 -29.39
C ALA A 78 10.84 3.69 -29.44
N PHE A 79 10.78 2.90 -28.37
CA PHE A 79 9.92 1.75 -28.27
C PHE A 79 8.44 2.14 -28.33
N GLN A 80 7.99 3.10 -27.54
CA GLN A 80 6.60 3.57 -27.56
C GLN A 80 6.20 4.10 -28.96
N ASN A 81 7.11 4.82 -29.63
CA ASN A 81 6.88 5.31 -30.99
C ASN A 81 6.77 4.18 -32.01
N GLU A 82 7.62 3.17 -31.93
CA GLU A 82 7.56 2.02 -32.85
C GLU A 82 6.32 1.14 -32.61
N ILE A 83 5.91 0.95 -31.34
CA ILE A 83 4.67 0.26 -31.01
C ILE A 83 3.45 1.04 -31.53
N LYS A 84 3.42 2.36 -31.38
CA LYS A 84 2.37 3.21 -31.95
C LYS A 84 2.28 3.03 -33.47
N LYS A 85 3.39 3.15 -34.20
CA LYS A 85 3.44 2.93 -35.66
C LYS A 85 2.98 1.53 -36.05
N ARG A 86 3.42 0.49 -35.32
CA ARG A 86 2.98 -0.88 -35.54
C ARG A 86 1.45 -0.98 -35.42
N ASN A 87 0.89 -0.43 -34.35
CA ASN A 87 -0.54 -0.48 -34.07
C ASN A 87 -1.38 0.30 -35.10
N GLU A 88 -0.85 1.43 -35.60
CA GLU A 88 -1.49 2.22 -36.67
C GLU A 88 -1.53 1.47 -38.00
N ASN A 89 -0.48 0.71 -38.32
CA ASN A 89 -0.37 -0.07 -39.55
C ASN A 89 -1.16 -1.39 -39.49
N GLN A 90 -1.69 -1.77 -38.32
CA GLN A 90 -2.45 -3.01 -38.13
C GLN A 90 -3.96 -2.78 -38.36
N ASN A 91 -4.46 -3.11 -39.58
CA ASN A 91 -5.90 -3.03 -39.86
C ASN A 91 -6.72 -4.18 -39.23
N LYS A 92 -6.11 -5.36 -39.06
CA LYS A 92 -6.74 -6.58 -38.52
C LYS A 92 -5.76 -7.34 -37.63
N GLY A 93 -5.53 -6.89 -36.42
CA GLY A 93 -4.61 -7.56 -35.49
C GLY A 93 -4.74 -7.04 -34.07
N VAL A 94 -4.18 -7.77 -33.13
CA VAL A 94 -4.16 -7.34 -31.73
C VAL A 94 -3.21 -6.14 -31.61
N LYS A 95 -3.77 -5.02 -31.13
CA LYS A 95 -3.02 -3.82 -30.78
C LYS A 95 -2.62 -3.91 -29.31
N LEU A 96 -1.34 -4.04 -29.05
CA LEU A 96 -0.80 -4.09 -27.70
C LEU A 96 -0.26 -2.72 -27.31
N GLU A 97 -0.54 -2.30 -26.10
CA GLU A 97 0.03 -1.09 -25.48
C GLU A 97 0.97 -1.53 -24.36
N PHE A 98 1.99 -0.76 -24.12
CA PHE A 98 2.98 -1.02 -23.08
C PHE A 98 3.02 0.10 -22.07
N ARG A 99 3.29 -0.24 -20.82
CA ARG A 99 3.70 0.70 -19.78
C ARG A 99 5.18 0.53 -19.52
N LEU A 100 5.87 1.63 -19.30
CA LEU A 100 7.30 1.63 -19.01
C LEU A 100 7.57 2.30 -17.66
N GLY A 101 8.44 1.67 -16.86
CA GLY A 101 8.96 2.21 -15.61
C GLY A 101 10.48 2.26 -15.64
N ILE A 102 11.08 3.42 -15.34
CA ILE A 102 12.55 3.56 -15.31
C ILE A 102 12.97 4.12 -13.97
N ASN A 103 13.88 3.42 -13.29
CA ASN A 103 14.45 3.82 -12.02
C ASN A 103 15.96 3.68 -12.02
N MET A 104 16.63 4.49 -11.21
CA MET A 104 18.03 4.29 -10.86
C MET A 104 18.14 4.10 -9.35
N GLY A 105 18.77 3.02 -8.94
CA GLY A 105 18.89 2.69 -7.53
C GLY A 105 19.87 1.55 -7.25
N ASP A 106 20.05 1.26 -5.97
CA ASP A 106 20.88 0.18 -5.47
C ASP A 106 20.23 -1.18 -5.78
N VAL A 107 21.04 -2.10 -6.28
CA VAL A 107 20.65 -3.47 -6.61
C VAL A 107 21.71 -4.46 -6.20
N VAL A 108 21.30 -5.68 -5.96
CA VAL A 108 22.13 -6.86 -5.68
C VAL A 108 22.12 -7.74 -6.91
N MET A 109 23.30 -8.14 -7.38
CA MET A 109 23.44 -9.15 -8.42
C MET A 109 23.46 -10.55 -7.79
N LYS A 110 22.54 -11.40 -8.25
CA LYS A 110 22.46 -12.80 -7.83
C LYS A 110 22.01 -13.67 -9.00
N ASP A 111 22.83 -14.69 -9.32
CA ASP A 111 22.54 -15.66 -10.38
C ASP A 111 22.17 -15.02 -11.74
N GLY A 112 22.86 -13.93 -12.10
CA GLY A 112 22.59 -13.19 -13.32
C GLY A 112 21.37 -12.25 -13.27
N ASN A 113 20.61 -12.25 -12.16
CA ASN A 113 19.49 -11.37 -11.92
C ASN A 113 19.86 -10.16 -11.07
N LEU A 114 19.11 -9.06 -11.24
CA LEU A 114 19.17 -7.91 -10.35
C LEU A 114 17.99 -7.94 -9.39
N LEU A 115 18.26 -7.78 -8.11
CA LEU A 115 17.29 -7.81 -7.02
C LEU A 115 17.46 -6.55 -6.16
N GLY A 116 16.41 -6.18 -5.44
CA GLY A 116 16.46 -5.07 -4.47
C GLY A 116 15.42 -3.98 -4.74
N ASP A 117 15.49 -2.92 -3.91
CA ASP A 117 14.51 -1.82 -3.97
C ASP A 117 14.55 -1.07 -5.30
N GLY A 118 15.71 -0.98 -5.94
CA GLY A 118 15.86 -0.37 -7.26
C GLY A 118 14.96 -1.02 -8.31
N VAL A 119 14.88 -2.36 -8.33
CA VAL A 119 14.02 -3.13 -9.24
C VAL A 119 12.54 -2.98 -8.85
N ASN A 120 12.24 -3.06 -7.55
CA ASN A 120 10.88 -2.92 -7.04
C ASN A 120 10.27 -1.55 -7.36
N ILE A 121 11.05 -0.48 -7.26
CA ILE A 121 10.61 0.89 -7.61
C ILE A 121 10.36 0.98 -9.11
N ALA A 122 11.24 0.42 -9.96
CA ALA A 122 11.04 0.41 -11.42
C ALA A 122 9.73 -0.30 -11.81
N ALA A 123 9.43 -1.44 -11.23
CA ALA A 123 8.17 -2.16 -11.45
C ALA A 123 6.94 -1.35 -10.97
N ARG A 124 7.06 -0.59 -9.88
CA ARG A 124 5.97 0.29 -9.42
C ARG A 124 5.76 1.51 -10.30
N LEU A 125 6.84 2.06 -10.87
CA LEU A 125 6.76 3.13 -11.86
C LEU A 125 6.08 2.64 -13.14
N GLU A 126 6.40 1.42 -13.57
CA GLU A 126 5.70 0.77 -14.69
C GLU A 126 4.21 0.68 -14.39
N ALA A 127 3.81 0.10 -13.26
CA ALA A 127 2.41 -0.04 -12.87
C ALA A 127 1.69 1.32 -12.72
N LEU A 128 2.42 2.39 -12.39
CA LEU A 128 1.93 3.76 -12.31
C LEU A 128 1.76 4.40 -13.68
N ALA A 129 2.54 4.01 -14.69
CA ALA A 129 2.52 4.59 -16.02
C ALA A 129 1.14 4.43 -16.70
N GLN A 130 0.77 5.41 -17.53
CA GLN A 130 -0.39 5.30 -18.39
C GLN A 130 -0.15 4.28 -19.52
N PRO A 131 -1.19 3.69 -20.10
CA PRO A 131 -1.05 2.96 -21.35
C PRO A 131 -0.26 3.78 -22.38
N SER A 132 0.70 3.15 -23.04
CA SER A 132 1.64 3.79 -23.96
C SER A 132 2.49 4.92 -23.34
N GLY A 133 2.59 4.95 -22.00
CA GLY A 133 3.33 5.96 -21.24
C GLY A 133 4.65 5.46 -20.67
N ILE A 134 5.42 6.40 -20.12
CA ILE A 134 6.69 6.16 -19.44
C ILE A 134 6.69 6.93 -18.13
N SER A 135 6.85 6.23 -17.00
CA SER A 135 7.05 6.88 -15.70
C SER A 135 8.48 6.65 -15.19
N ILE A 136 9.08 7.68 -14.61
CA ILE A 136 10.46 7.66 -14.13
C ILE A 136 10.55 8.11 -12.68
N SER A 137 11.58 7.66 -11.96
CA SER A 137 11.89 8.14 -10.62
C SER A 137 12.55 9.52 -10.64
N LYS A 138 12.53 10.19 -9.46
CA LYS A 138 13.26 11.45 -9.28
C LYS A 138 14.76 11.31 -9.54
N SER A 139 15.39 10.20 -9.15
CA SER A 139 16.82 9.95 -9.42
C SER A 139 17.14 9.92 -10.92
N VAL A 140 16.26 9.36 -11.73
CA VAL A 140 16.37 9.40 -13.19
C VAL A 140 16.11 10.81 -13.73
N TYR A 141 15.03 11.46 -13.25
CA TYR A 141 14.66 12.82 -13.64
C TYR A 141 15.82 13.81 -13.47
N ASP A 142 16.43 13.87 -12.28
CA ASP A 142 17.50 14.79 -11.95
C ASP A 142 18.74 14.61 -12.88
N LEU A 143 18.99 13.38 -13.33
CA LEU A 143 20.10 13.09 -14.25
C LEU A 143 19.85 13.52 -15.70
N VAL A 144 18.58 13.47 -16.14
CA VAL A 144 18.25 13.62 -17.57
C VAL A 144 17.74 15.00 -17.93
N VAL A 145 17.12 15.74 -17.00
CA VAL A 145 16.62 17.11 -17.23
C VAL A 145 17.67 18.03 -17.87
N PRO A 146 18.93 18.09 -17.41
CA PRO A 146 19.93 18.97 -18.01
C PRO A 146 20.44 18.49 -19.37
N LYS A 147 20.13 17.26 -19.80
CA LYS A 147 20.71 16.60 -20.97
C LYS A 147 19.69 16.36 -22.09
N MET A 148 18.39 16.34 -21.78
CA MET A 148 17.35 15.95 -22.72
C MET A 148 16.27 17.06 -22.84
N LYS A 149 15.88 17.35 -24.08
CA LYS A 149 14.78 18.29 -24.37
C LYS A 149 13.45 17.55 -24.40
N ILE A 150 13.02 17.03 -23.24
CA ILE A 150 11.78 16.27 -23.08
C ILE A 150 10.90 17.00 -22.05
N THR A 151 9.61 16.94 -22.25
CA THR A 151 8.65 17.48 -21.30
C THR A 151 8.27 16.43 -20.25
N PHE A 152 8.28 16.82 -18.98
CA PHE A 152 7.93 15.97 -17.87
C PHE A 152 6.65 16.47 -17.19
N ASN A 153 5.89 15.55 -16.62
CA ASN A 153 4.76 15.83 -15.75
C ASN A 153 5.08 15.32 -14.34
N ASP A 154 5.16 16.23 -13.38
CA ASP A 154 5.40 15.88 -11.99
C ASP A 154 4.15 15.22 -11.39
N LEU A 155 4.29 13.99 -10.92
CA LEU A 155 3.24 13.23 -10.26
C LEU A 155 3.30 13.34 -8.73
N GLY A 156 4.32 14.01 -8.22
CA GLY A 156 4.57 14.15 -6.79
C GLY A 156 5.06 12.85 -6.14
N VAL A 157 5.00 12.87 -4.81
CA VAL A 157 5.40 11.72 -3.98
C VAL A 157 4.34 10.64 -4.03
N GLN A 158 4.73 9.45 -4.42
CA GLN A 158 3.91 8.25 -4.48
C GLN A 158 4.25 7.34 -3.30
N LYS A 159 3.23 6.85 -2.62
CA LYS A 159 3.37 5.85 -1.56
C LYS A 159 2.73 4.55 -2.00
N VAL A 160 3.55 3.54 -2.25
CA VAL A 160 3.07 2.22 -2.68
C VAL A 160 3.61 1.16 -1.72
N LYS A 161 2.71 0.54 -0.95
CA LYS A 161 3.07 -0.40 0.14
C LYS A 161 4.01 0.30 1.14
N GLN A 162 5.24 -0.21 1.32
CA GLN A 162 6.23 0.32 2.27
C GLN A 162 7.19 1.34 1.65
N ASN A 163 7.16 1.55 0.32
CA ASN A 163 8.10 2.43 -0.36
C ASN A 163 7.44 3.77 -0.70
N THR A 164 8.20 4.82 -0.51
CA THR A 164 7.86 6.19 -0.89
C THR A 164 8.87 6.67 -1.91
N PHE A 165 8.42 7.14 -3.07
CA PHE A 165 9.27 7.66 -4.13
C PHE A 165 8.55 8.78 -4.88
N HIS A 166 9.32 9.72 -5.42
CA HIS A 166 8.80 10.78 -6.27
C HIS A 166 8.85 10.33 -7.72
N ALA A 167 7.74 10.48 -8.45
CA ALA A 167 7.57 10.02 -9.82
C ALA A 167 7.28 11.16 -10.80
N TYR A 168 7.70 10.96 -12.03
CA TYR A 168 7.43 11.85 -13.17
C TYR A 168 6.97 11.01 -14.37
N ASP A 169 5.98 11.50 -15.14
CA ASP A 169 5.71 10.96 -16.46
C ASP A 169 6.55 11.69 -17.51
N ILE A 170 7.02 10.98 -18.51
CA ILE A 170 7.54 11.55 -19.75
C ILE A 170 6.35 11.80 -20.68
N LEU A 171 6.15 13.04 -21.10
CA LEU A 171 5.08 13.40 -22.03
C LEU A 171 5.55 13.16 -23.47
N LEU A 172 5.12 12.07 -24.08
CA LEU A 172 5.28 11.80 -25.50
C LEU A 172 4.30 12.63 -26.33
N ASP A 173 3.17 13.00 -25.74
CA ASP A 173 2.14 13.88 -26.27
C ASP A 173 1.67 14.82 -25.14
N PRO A 174 1.47 16.14 -25.39
CA PRO A 174 0.97 17.07 -24.39
C PRO A 174 -0.37 16.69 -23.77
N SER A 175 -1.21 15.95 -24.49
CA SER A 175 -2.52 15.46 -24.02
C SER A 175 -2.40 14.42 -22.89
N GLN A 176 -1.23 13.78 -22.73
CA GLN A 176 -0.96 12.79 -21.68
C GLN A 176 -0.77 13.40 -20.29
N LYS A 177 -0.79 14.73 -20.15
CA LYS A 177 -0.64 15.38 -18.86
C LYS A 177 -1.80 15.05 -17.93
N ARG A 178 -1.52 14.34 -16.85
CA ARG A 178 -2.50 13.96 -15.83
C ARG A 178 -2.11 14.52 -14.46
N ARG A 179 -3.12 14.67 -13.60
CA ARG A 179 -2.91 14.87 -12.15
C ARG A 179 -3.27 13.59 -11.44
N ILE A 180 -2.32 12.99 -10.73
CA ILE A 180 -2.65 11.94 -9.76
C ILE A 180 -3.13 12.66 -8.51
N LYS A 181 -4.37 12.38 -8.06
CA LYS A 181 -4.78 12.76 -6.71
C LYS A 181 -3.85 12.03 -5.75
N SER A 182 -2.97 12.78 -5.07
CA SER A 182 -2.19 12.23 -3.96
C SER A 182 -3.17 11.54 -3.00
N GLN A 183 -2.97 10.26 -2.71
CA GLN A 183 -3.82 9.48 -1.79
C GLN A 183 -3.63 9.90 -0.32
N SER A 184 -3.15 11.09 -0.06
CA SER A 184 -2.99 11.66 1.28
C SER A 184 -4.05 12.74 1.59
N SER A 185 -5.30 12.50 1.23
CA SER A 185 -6.38 13.17 1.95
C SER A 185 -6.99 12.18 2.96
N PHE A 186 -6.37 12.05 4.12
CA PHE A 186 -7.16 11.81 5.31
C PHE A 186 -8.31 12.82 5.26
N ASN A 187 -9.54 12.33 5.10
CA ASN A 187 -10.71 13.19 5.14
C ASN A 187 -10.83 13.75 6.56
N LEU A 188 -10.07 14.80 6.84
CA LEU A 188 -10.08 15.52 8.13
C LEU A 188 -11.51 15.79 8.62
N PRO A 189 -12.48 16.20 7.74
CA PRO A 189 -13.87 16.37 8.15
C PRO A 189 -14.54 15.06 8.59
N MET A 190 -14.19 13.93 8.01
CA MET A 190 -14.76 12.63 8.41
C MET A 190 -14.22 12.19 9.79
N ILE A 191 -12.93 12.38 10.05
CA ILE A 191 -12.32 12.10 11.36
C ILE A 191 -12.88 13.05 12.42
N ALA A 192 -13.02 14.33 12.11
CA ALA A 192 -13.64 15.31 13.02
C ALA A 192 -15.10 14.96 13.30
N GLY A 193 -15.86 14.48 12.30
CA GLY A 193 -17.24 14.01 12.48
C GLY A 193 -17.34 12.77 13.41
N ILE A 194 -16.46 11.79 13.22
CA ILE A 194 -16.40 10.60 14.09
C ILE A 194 -15.99 10.99 15.52
N ALA A 195 -14.99 11.84 15.67
CA ALA A 195 -14.56 12.34 16.99
C ALA A 195 -15.68 13.10 17.70
N ALA A 196 -16.42 13.97 17.02
CA ALA A 196 -17.56 14.68 17.58
C ALA A 196 -18.68 13.71 18.03
N LEU A 197 -18.95 12.66 17.23
CA LEU A 197 -19.95 11.66 17.55
C LEU A 197 -19.58 10.82 18.80
N ILE A 198 -18.30 10.49 18.94
CA ILE A 198 -17.76 9.81 20.12
C ILE A 198 -17.89 10.71 21.37
N VAL A 199 -17.60 12.01 21.26
CA VAL A 199 -17.73 12.95 22.39
C VAL A 199 -19.19 13.09 22.81
N ILE A 200 -20.14 13.15 21.84
CA ILE A 200 -21.58 13.22 22.13
C ILE A 200 -22.05 11.93 22.82
N LEU A 201 -21.60 10.75 22.35
CA LEU A 201 -21.96 9.46 22.96
C LEU A 201 -21.40 9.34 24.38
N LEU A 202 -20.14 9.71 24.60
CA LEU A 202 -19.53 9.71 25.93
C LEU A 202 -20.21 10.71 26.87
N GLY A 203 -20.53 11.92 26.37
CA GLY A 203 -21.29 12.92 27.13
C GLY A 203 -22.70 12.43 27.49
N GLY A 204 -23.36 11.75 26.56
CA GLY A 204 -24.66 11.10 26.80
C GLY A 204 -24.62 10.03 27.87
N VAL A 205 -23.59 9.15 27.84
CA VAL A 205 -23.42 8.12 28.88
C VAL A 205 -23.16 8.73 30.26
N VAL A 206 -22.30 9.77 30.34
CA VAL A 206 -22.03 10.48 31.58
C VAL A 206 -23.28 11.20 32.11
N TYR A 207 -24.06 11.83 31.22
CA TYR A 207 -25.31 12.48 31.57
C TYR A 207 -26.37 11.47 32.09
N LEU A 208 -26.48 10.32 31.46
CA LEU A 208 -27.41 9.27 31.91
C LEU A 208 -26.99 8.69 33.27
N ASN A 209 -25.69 8.43 33.48
CA ASN A 209 -25.21 7.96 34.80
C ASN A 209 -25.41 9.02 35.90
N TYR A 210 -25.15 10.30 35.60
CA TYR A 210 -25.38 11.38 36.55
C TYR A 210 -26.85 11.51 36.95
N ASN A 211 -27.78 11.37 36.00
CA ASN A 211 -29.23 11.40 36.30
C ASN A 211 -29.69 10.15 37.04
N THR A 212 -29.10 8.97 36.82
CA THR A 212 -29.42 7.76 37.58
C THR A 212 -28.97 7.89 39.05
N GLU A 213 -27.77 8.45 39.30
CA GLU A 213 -27.34 8.71 40.68
C GLU A 213 -28.22 9.74 41.41
N LEU A 214 -28.75 10.75 40.71
CA LEU A 214 -29.65 11.75 41.28
C LEU A 214 -31.03 11.15 41.64
N THR A 215 -31.55 10.22 40.83
CA THR A 215 -32.82 9.54 41.13
C THR A 215 -32.66 8.51 42.22
N GLU A 216 -31.57 7.76 42.30
CA GLU A 216 -31.28 6.79 43.33
C GLU A 216 -31.06 7.48 44.70
N ASN A 217 -30.37 8.63 44.73
CA ASN A 217 -30.20 9.44 45.94
C ASN A 217 -31.53 10.09 46.38
N ALA A 218 -32.45 10.45 45.49
CA ALA A 218 -33.75 10.98 45.85
C ALA A 218 -34.66 9.91 46.47
N GLU A 219 -34.67 8.66 45.95
CA GLU A 219 -35.40 7.53 46.54
C GLU A 219 -34.83 7.11 47.90
N LEU A 220 -33.51 7.19 48.10
CA LEU A 220 -32.85 6.91 49.37
C LEU A 220 -33.18 7.94 50.46
N ILE A 221 -33.47 9.20 50.11
CA ILE A 221 -33.87 10.23 51.05
C ILE A 221 -35.33 10.03 51.50
N GLU A 222 -36.26 9.66 50.58
CA GLU A 222 -37.64 9.36 50.94
C GLU A 222 -37.78 8.08 51.80
N THR A 223 -36.97 7.04 51.53
CA THR A 223 -37.01 5.78 52.31
C THR A 223 -36.37 5.89 53.67
N ASN A 224 -35.43 6.82 53.89
CA ASN A 224 -34.79 7.01 55.20
C ASN A 224 -35.67 7.79 56.20
N GLU A 225 -36.65 8.57 55.78
CA GLU A 225 -37.60 9.19 56.71
C GLU A 225 -38.64 8.19 57.28
N GLU A 226 -38.91 7.09 56.61
CA GLU A 226 -39.82 6.02 57.10
C GLU A 226 -39.12 4.96 57.97
N LEU A 227 -37.80 4.79 57.89
CA LEU A 227 -37.03 3.75 58.60
C LEU A 227 -36.48 4.17 60.01
N VAL A 228 -36.69 5.39 60.45
CA VAL A 228 -36.27 5.80 61.80
C VAL A 228 -37.18 5.25 62.92
N LYS A 229 -38.17 4.43 62.57
CA LYS A 229 -39.12 3.85 63.53
C LYS A 229 -39.29 2.34 63.47
N SER A 230 -38.26 1.54 63.28
CA SER A 230 -38.40 0.10 63.58
C SER A 230 -37.06 -0.62 63.73
N ASP A 231 -36.89 -1.12 64.90
CA ASP A 231 -36.19 -2.34 65.35
C ASP A 231 -34.90 -2.81 64.68
N ILE A 232 -33.89 -2.94 65.50
CA ILE A 232 -32.61 -3.60 65.22
C ILE A 232 -32.86 -5.04 64.73
N ARG A 233 -32.70 -5.25 63.42
CA ARG A 233 -32.69 -6.60 62.86
C ARG A 233 -31.27 -7.14 62.81
N LYS A 234 -31.06 -8.30 63.39
CA LYS A 234 -29.81 -9.06 63.34
C LYS A 234 -29.54 -9.50 61.88
N VAL A 235 -28.41 -9.07 61.29
CA VAL A 235 -27.98 -9.51 59.96
C VAL A 235 -27.32 -10.89 60.09
N LEU A 236 -27.94 -11.90 59.47
CA LEU A 236 -27.37 -13.24 59.38
C LEU A 236 -26.52 -13.39 58.09
N ILE A 237 -25.23 -13.38 58.23
CA ILE A 237 -24.32 -13.60 57.09
C ILE A 237 -24.17 -15.10 56.84
N LYS A 238 -24.69 -15.60 55.71
CA LYS A 238 -24.46 -16.96 55.28
C LYS A 238 -23.10 -17.11 54.61
N PRO A 239 -22.35 -18.19 54.92
CA PRO A 239 -21.05 -18.42 54.28
C PRO A 239 -21.19 -18.68 52.80
N PHE A 240 -20.24 -18.13 52.02
CA PHE A 240 -20.19 -18.32 50.57
C PHE A 240 -19.94 -19.80 50.23
N LYS A 241 -20.75 -20.40 49.34
CA LYS A 241 -20.51 -21.72 48.76
C LYS A 241 -19.69 -21.56 47.47
N PHE A 242 -18.52 -22.18 47.45
CA PHE A 242 -17.68 -22.23 46.24
C PHE A 242 -18.23 -23.28 45.26
N LEU A 243 -18.44 -22.90 44.00
CA LEU A 243 -18.97 -23.76 42.93
C LEU A 243 -17.86 -24.37 42.05
N SER A 244 -16.62 -24.40 42.53
CA SER A 244 -15.50 -24.93 41.77
C SER A 244 -14.82 -26.10 42.46
N ASN A 245 -14.52 -27.15 41.71
CA ASN A 245 -13.85 -28.38 42.14
C ASN A 245 -12.33 -28.28 42.38
N ARG A 246 -11.79 -27.11 42.60
CA ARG A 246 -10.35 -26.93 42.91
C ARG A 246 -10.19 -26.68 44.43
N GLU A 247 -9.68 -27.67 45.10
CA GLU A 247 -9.40 -27.65 46.57
C GLU A 247 -8.44 -26.53 47.01
N GLU A 248 -7.58 -26.03 46.08
CA GLU A 248 -6.55 -25.02 46.37
C GLU A 248 -7.12 -23.63 46.69
N LEU A 249 -8.36 -23.34 46.45
CA LEU A 249 -8.98 -22.02 46.66
C LEU A 249 -9.96 -21.95 47.82
N SER A 250 -10.14 -23.02 48.56
CA SER A 250 -11.10 -23.10 49.69
C SER A 250 -10.71 -22.16 50.86
N TYR A 251 -9.43 -21.89 51.06
CA TYR A 251 -8.94 -21.02 52.13
C TYR A 251 -9.30 -19.54 51.88
N ILE A 252 -9.45 -19.11 50.63
CA ILE A 252 -9.79 -17.74 50.28
C ILE A 252 -11.23 -17.42 50.69
N ALA A 253 -12.17 -18.36 50.49
CA ALA A 253 -13.58 -18.18 50.88
C ALA A 253 -13.71 -18.07 52.41
N THR A 254 -12.94 -18.84 53.16
CA THR A 254 -12.93 -18.82 54.62
C THR A 254 -12.30 -17.51 55.16
N GLY A 255 -11.21 -17.03 54.55
CA GLY A 255 -10.54 -15.78 54.93
C GLY A 255 -11.44 -14.55 54.70
N PHE A 256 -12.23 -14.53 53.62
CA PHE A 256 -13.14 -13.42 53.31
C PHE A 256 -14.33 -13.33 54.28
N THR A 257 -14.88 -14.50 54.66
CA THR A 257 -16.00 -14.55 55.60
C THR A 257 -15.59 -14.12 57.02
N THR A 258 -14.35 -14.45 57.43
CA THR A 258 -13.82 -14.06 58.75
C THR A 258 -13.51 -12.57 58.81
N HIS A 259 -13.01 -11.98 57.74
CA HIS A 259 -12.68 -10.55 57.70
C HIS A 259 -13.89 -9.62 57.67
N LEU A 260 -14.96 -10.03 56.99
CA LEU A 260 -16.23 -9.29 56.99
C LEU A 260 -16.98 -9.37 58.34
N GLY A 261 -16.83 -10.50 59.09
CA GLY A 261 -17.45 -10.65 60.40
C GLY A 261 -16.80 -9.89 61.56
N THR A 262 -15.54 -9.39 61.30
CA THR A 262 -14.80 -8.62 62.34
C THR A 262 -14.83 -7.10 62.09
N THR A 263 -15.42 -6.62 60.99
CA THR A 263 -15.41 -5.21 60.62
C THR A 263 -16.81 -4.56 60.67
N LEU A 264 -17.83 -5.35 60.99
CA LEU A 264 -19.22 -4.91 61.24
C LEU A 264 -19.56 -5.09 62.73
#